data_6e2bba2970d754881fbe0b451b60ee3c
#
_entry.id   6e2bba2970d754881fbe0b451b60ee3c
#
_cell.length_a   1.000
_cell.length_b   1.000
_cell.length_c   1.000
_cell.angle_alpha   90.00
_cell.angle_beta   90.00
_cell.angle_gamma   90.00
#
_symmetry.space_group_name_H-M   'P 1'
#
loop_
_entity.id
_entity.type
_entity.pdbx_description
1 polymer ?
#
loop_
_entity_poly.entity_id
_entity_poly.type
_entity_poly.pdbx_seq_one_letter_code
_entity_poly.pdbx_strand_id
1 'polypeptide(L)'
;AINLDIDGLDMEKVYAYKDANKNDELYKYLIIIQCNSLSKILPGMFQKIADYTEILLPDNLLRDGSVIEQMITLIAEEDWKDAVQIIGWLYQYYNSEKKDEVFAALKKNVKITKENIPAATQLFTPDWVVRYMVENSLGRLWVEGHPNDELKAGWKYYLDEAEQEADVQAQLDKIREEYKTIKPEDIKCIDPCCGSGHILAYMFDVL
;
A
#
# COMPACT_ATOMS: atom_id res chain seq x y z
N ALA A 1 2.25 17.57 7.90
CA ALA A 1 3.26 18.63 8.03
C ALA A 1 4.34 18.39 6.98
N ILE A 2 4.61 19.37 6.13
CA ILE A 2 5.71 19.29 5.15
C ILE A 2 7.02 19.34 5.96
N ASN A 3 7.85 18.32 5.81
CA ASN A 3 9.19 18.34 6.39
C ASN A 3 10.01 19.37 5.60
N LEU A 4 10.44 20.44 6.27
CA LEU A 4 11.25 21.50 5.66
C LEU A 4 12.75 21.13 5.62
N ASP A 5 13.14 20.02 6.18
CA ASP A 5 14.50 19.47 6.09
C ASP A 5 14.62 18.49 4.92
N ILE A 6 14.33 19.00 3.71
CA ILE A 6 14.36 18.24 2.47
C ILE A 6 15.56 18.66 1.65
N ASP A 7 16.36 17.70 1.23
CA ASP A 7 17.50 17.93 0.36
C ASP A 7 17.07 18.59 -0.96
N GLY A 8 17.71 19.72 -1.29
CA GLY A 8 17.40 20.51 -2.46
C GLY A 8 16.34 21.59 -2.28
N LEU A 9 15.81 21.79 -1.07
CA LEU A 9 14.89 22.87 -0.76
C LEU A 9 15.64 24.20 -0.67
N ASP A 10 15.24 25.16 -1.51
CA ASP A 10 15.73 26.53 -1.50
C ASP A 10 14.78 27.42 -0.69
N MET A 11 15.21 27.80 0.52
CA MET A 11 14.43 28.65 1.42
C MET A 11 14.24 30.08 0.91
N GLU A 12 15.17 30.62 0.14
CA GLU A 12 15.01 31.96 -0.46
C GLU A 12 13.85 31.94 -1.48
N LYS A 13 13.76 30.87 -2.26
CA LYS A 13 12.66 30.65 -3.22
C LYS A 13 11.32 30.45 -2.51
N VAL A 14 11.31 29.73 -1.37
CA VAL A 14 10.10 29.57 -0.52
C VAL A 14 9.60 30.93 -0.04
N TYR A 15 10.50 31.77 0.52
CA TYR A 15 10.14 33.10 0.97
C TYR A 15 9.69 34.01 -0.18
N ALA A 16 10.36 33.97 -1.32
CA ALA A 16 9.97 34.75 -2.49
C ALA A 16 8.55 34.44 -2.97
N TYR A 17 8.17 33.16 -3.04
CA TYR A 17 6.80 32.77 -3.40
C TYR A 17 5.79 33.20 -2.34
N LYS A 18 6.12 33.06 -1.06
CA LYS A 18 5.25 33.45 0.06
C LYS A 18 5.00 34.94 0.09
N ASP A 19 6.05 35.75 -0.05
CA ASP A 19 5.98 37.22 -0.04
C ASP A 19 5.22 37.75 -1.25
N ALA A 20 5.31 37.06 -2.40
CA ALA A 20 4.55 37.35 -3.60
C ALA A 20 3.10 36.83 -3.55
N ASN A 21 2.68 36.18 -2.47
CA ASN A 21 1.37 35.51 -2.32
C ASN A 21 1.06 34.48 -3.39
N LYS A 22 2.09 33.79 -3.90
CA LYS A 22 2.01 32.76 -4.95
C LYS A 22 1.94 31.35 -4.31
N ASN A 23 0.82 31.07 -3.66
CA ASN A 23 0.64 29.86 -2.87
C ASN A 23 0.58 28.59 -3.74
N ASP A 24 -0.05 28.64 -4.91
CA ASP A 24 -0.13 27.48 -5.82
C ASP A 24 1.26 27.12 -6.36
N GLU A 25 2.04 28.11 -6.79
CA GLU A 25 3.41 27.90 -7.27
C GLU A 25 4.33 27.40 -6.14
N LEU A 26 4.16 27.93 -4.93
CA LEU A 26 4.88 27.43 -3.75
C LEU A 26 4.55 25.97 -3.49
N TYR A 27 3.26 25.61 -3.50
CA TYR A 27 2.81 24.25 -3.25
C TYR A 27 3.34 23.27 -4.33
N LYS A 28 3.24 23.66 -5.60
CA LYS A 28 3.80 22.91 -6.74
C LYS A 28 5.31 22.69 -6.58
N TYR A 29 6.04 23.75 -6.24
CA TYR A 29 7.48 23.66 -5.97
C TYR A 29 7.81 22.67 -4.85
N LEU A 30 7.09 22.74 -3.73
CA LEU A 30 7.30 21.83 -2.59
C LEU A 30 7.00 20.36 -2.94
N ILE A 31 5.94 20.08 -3.71
CA ILE A 31 5.65 18.72 -4.20
C ILE A 31 6.78 18.19 -5.07
N ILE A 32 7.26 18.99 -6.02
CA ILE A 32 8.34 18.59 -6.93
C ILE A 32 9.61 18.24 -6.15
N ILE A 33 10.00 19.11 -5.19
CA ILE A 33 11.18 18.86 -4.35
C ILE A 33 11.00 17.58 -3.52
N GLN A 34 9.81 17.38 -2.91
CA GLN A 34 9.50 16.18 -2.14
C GLN A 34 9.60 14.92 -3.01
N CYS A 35 9.00 14.91 -4.19
CA CYS A 35 9.08 13.78 -5.13
C CYS A 35 10.53 13.51 -5.56
N ASN A 36 11.29 14.55 -5.86
CA ASN A 36 12.70 14.43 -6.24
C ASN A 36 13.57 13.90 -5.08
N SER A 37 13.26 14.25 -3.85
CA SER A 37 13.90 13.70 -2.65
C SER A 37 13.59 12.21 -2.52
N LEU A 38 12.33 11.81 -2.68
CA LEU A 38 11.91 10.41 -2.63
C LEU A 38 12.51 9.56 -3.74
N SER A 39 12.86 10.13 -4.89
CA SER A 39 13.51 9.40 -5.99
C SER A 39 14.86 8.79 -5.61
N LYS A 40 15.53 9.34 -4.60
CA LYS A 40 16.79 8.78 -4.07
C LYS A 40 16.58 7.53 -3.23
N ILE A 41 15.43 7.45 -2.53
CA ILE A 41 15.08 6.36 -1.61
C ILE A 41 14.31 5.27 -2.36
N LEU A 42 13.39 5.67 -3.23
CA LEU A 42 12.46 4.80 -3.96
C LEU A 42 12.52 5.06 -5.46
N PRO A 43 13.66 4.84 -6.14
CA PRO A 43 13.85 5.21 -7.55
C PRO A 43 12.92 4.46 -8.51
N GLY A 44 12.39 3.31 -8.12
CA GLY A 44 11.41 2.55 -8.90
C GLY A 44 10.00 3.15 -8.90
N MET A 45 9.67 3.93 -7.89
CA MET A 45 8.35 4.58 -7.76
C MET A 45 8.39 6.07 -8.13
N PHE A 46 9.44 6.76 -7.75
CA PHE A 46 9.59 8.19 -7.94
C PHE A 46 10.72 8.45 -8.93
N GLN A 47 10.36 8.82 -10.14
CA GLN A 47 11.33 9.35 -11.11
C GLN A 47 11.58 10.83 -10.83
N LYS A 48 12.80 11.30 -11.13
CA LYS A 48 13.11 12.70 -10.96
C LYS A 48 12.27 13.56 -11.90
N ILE A 49 11.49 14.47 -11.33
CA ILE A 49 10.72 15.47 -12.07
C ILE A 49 11.67 16.61 -12.40
N ALA A 50 12.01 16.79 -13.67
CA ALA A 50 12.99 17.78 -14.12
C ALA A 50 12.64 18.46 -15.44
N ASP A 51 11.54 18.06 -16.08
CA ASP A 51 11.21 18.49 -17.45
C ASP A 51 9.69 18.56 -17.69
N TYR A 52 9.24 18.04 -18.83
CA TYR A 52 7.83 18.05 -19.24
C TYR A 52 6.85 17.43 -18.22
N THR A 53 7.31 16.61 -17.29
CA THR A 53 6.45 16.04 -16.26
C THR A 53 5.93 17.08 -15.27
N GLU A 54 6.61 18.23 -15.11
CA GLU A 54 6.09 19.36 -14.34
C GLU A 54 4.81 19.95 -14.96
N ILE A 55 4.68 19.87 -16.29
CA ILE A 55 3.53 20.39 -17.03
C ILE A 55 2.26 19.58 -16.73
N LEU A 56 2.41 18.32 -16.29
CA LEU A 56 1.30 17.47 -15.90
C LEU A 56 0.67 17.85 -14.54
N LEU A 57 1.39 18.63 -13.73
CA LEU A 57 0.82 19.15 -12.48
C LEU A 57 -0.06 20.36 -12.78
N PRO A 58 -1.34 20.33 -12.37
CA PRO A 58 -2.24 21.46 -12.59
C PRO A 58 -1.76 22.72 -11.87
N ASP A 59 -2.07 23.89 -12.45
CA ASP A 59 -1.64 25.18 -11.91
C ASP A 59 -2.51 25.67 -10.72
N ASN A 60 -3.66 25.05 -10.48
CA ASN A 60 -4.61 25.47 -9.46
C ASN A 60 -4.86 24.37 -8.41
N LEU A 61 -3.79 23.90 -7.80
CA LEU A 61 -3.84 22.77 -6.84
C LEU A 61 -4.57 23.12 -5.54
N LEU A 62 -4.49 24.37 -5.09
CA LEU A 62 -5.09 24.84 -3.82
C LEU A 62 -6.42 25.61 -4.03
N ARG A 63 -6.91 25.68 -5.26
CA ARG A 63 -8.17 26.40 -5.57
C ARG A 63 -9.38 25.66 -5.02
N ASP A 64 -10.43 26.41 -4.65
CA ASP A 64 -11.72 25.85 -4.26
C ASP A 64 -12.26 24.92 -5.36
N GLY A 65 -12.68 23.72 -4.96
CA GLY A 65 -13.11 22.66 -5.87
C GLY A 65 -11.97 21.87 -6.54
N SER A 66 -10.70 22.13 -6.18
CA SER A 66 -9.58 21.31 -6.63
C SER A 66 -9.64 19.91 -6.02
N VAL A 67 -8.96 18.95 -6.66
CA VAL A 67 -8.86 17.57 -6.13
C VAL A 67 -8.22 17.57 -4.73
N ILE A 68 -7.20 18.39 -4.50
CA ILE A 68 -6.52 18.48 -3.18
C ILE A 68 -7.47 19.02 -2.11
N GLU A 69 -8.21 20.08 -2.42
CA GLU A 69 -9.19 20.64 -1.49
C GLU A 69 -10.30 19.63 -1.18
N GLN A 70 -10.83 18.95 -2.19
CA GLN A 70 -11.83 17.90 -2.01
C GLN A 70 -11.30 16.72 -1.18
N MET A 71 -10.07 16.27 -1.41
CA MET A 71 -9.45 15.22 -0.60
C MET A 71 -9.33 15.61 0.86
N ILE A 72 -8.93 16.85 1.14
CA ILE A 72 -8.80 17.36 2.52
C ILE A 72 -10.16 17.52 3.21
N THR A 73 -11.18 17.94 2.45
CA THR A 73 -12.49 18.26 3.02
C THR A 73 -13.41 17.04 3.16
N LEU A 74 -13.31 16.08 2.22
CA LEU A 74 -14.20 14.92 2.17
C LEU A 74 -13.66 13.69 2.92
N ILE A 75 -12.36 13.61 3.13
CA ILE A 75 -11.73 12.48 3.81
C ILE A 75 -11.36 12.91 5.23
N ALA A 76 -11.90 12.22 6.24
CA ALA A 76 -11.61 12.52 7.63
C ALA A 76 -10.11 12.32 7.96
N GLU A 77 -9.58 13.12 8.91
CA GLU A 77 -8.16 13.04 9.26
C GLU A 77 -7.76 11.67 9.82
N GLU A 78 -8.69 11.00 10.50
CA GLU A 78 -8.51 9.66 11.03
C GLU A 78 -8.26 8.63 9.92
N ASP A 79 -8.94 8.78 8.79
CA ASP A 79 -8.79 7.89 7.63
C ASP A 79 -7.41 8.03 6.97
N TRP A 80 -6.71 9.16 7.17
CA TRP A 80 -5.34 9.34 6.69
C TRP A 80 -4.29 8.71 7.61
N LYS A 81 -4.56 8.60 8.91
CA LYS A 81 -3.58 8.14 9.91
C LYS A 81 -3.30 6.65 9.83
N ASP A 82 -4.33 5.86 9.55
CA ASP A 82 -4.21 4.39 9.48
C ASP A 82 -4.23 3.85 8.04
N ALA A 83 -4.27 4.74 7.06
CA ALA A 83 -4.71 4.37 5.73
C ALA A 83 -3.63 4.40 4.66
N VAL A 84 -2.62 3.56 4.80
CA VAL A 84 -1.90 3.05 3.62
C VAL A 84 -2.88 2.53 2.54
N GLN A 85 -4.05 2.05 2.95
CA GLN A 85 -5.13 1.54 2.12
C GLN A 85 -5.85 2.61 1.28
N ILE A 86 -5.99 3.84 1.76
CA ILE A 86 -6.64 4.94 1.02
C ILE A 86 -6.00 5.14 -0.36
N ILE A 87 -4.66 5.10 -0.42
CA ILE A 87 -3.93 5.25 -1.69
C ILE A 87 -4.29 4.10 -2.65
N GLY A 88 -4.36 2.88 -2.15
CA GLY A 88 -4.75 1.71 -2.93
C GLY A 88 -6.19 1.83 -3.45
N TRP A 89 -7.13 2.27 -2.62
CA TRP A 89 -8.52 2.49 -3.01
C TRP A 89 -8.67 3.64 -4.00
N LEU A 90 -8.02 4.77 -3.78
CA LEU A 90 -8.02 5.89 -4.73
C LEU A 90 -7.54 5.44 -6.11
N TYR A 91 -6.47 4.65 -6.16
CA TYR A 91 -5.97 4.11 -7.42
C TYR A 91 -6.92 3.08 -8.05
N GLN A 92 -7.53 2.22 -7.26
CA GLN A 92 -8.54 1.27 -7.73
C GLN A 92 -9.76 1.99 -8.32
N TYR A 93 -10.27 3.03 -7.64
CA TYR A 93 -11.40 3.82 -8.11
C TYR A 93 -11.04 4.68 -9.33
N TYR A 94 -9.85 5.22 -9.39
CA TYR A 94 -9.35 5.92 -10.58
C TYR A 94 -9.40 5.05 -11.84
N ASN A 95 -9.13 3.76 -11.70
CA ASN A 95 -9.16 2.81 -12.81
C ASN A 95 -10.53 2.18 -13.07
N SER A 96 -11.58 2.53 -12.32
CA SER A 96 -12.89 1.84 -12.38
C SER A 96 -13.57 1.96 -13.73
N GLU A 97 -13.60 3.14 -14.35
CA GLU A 97 -14.19 3.34 -15.69
C GLU A 97 -13.50 2.47 -16.73
N LYS A 98 -12.16 2.47 -16.72
CA LYS A 98 -11.38 1.65 -17.63
C LYS A 98 -11.59 0.15 -17.42
N LYS A 99 -11.74 -0.26 -16.17
CA LYS A 99 -12.09 -1.62 -15.80
C LYS A 99 -13.44 -2.03 -16.37
N ASP A 100 -14.46 -1.19 -16.25
CA ASP A 100 -15.80 -1.45 -16.76
C ASP A 100 -15.80 -1.55 -18.29
N GLU A 101 -15.07 -0.70 -19.00
CA GLU A 101 -14.89 -0.80 -20.44
C GLU A 101 -14.27 -2.14 -20.85
N VAL A 102 -13.19 -2.55 -20.16
CA VAL A 102 -12.49 -3.81 -20.46
C VAL A 102 -13.39 -5.01 -20.22
N PHE A 103 -14.14 -5.04 -19.11
CA PHE A 103 -15.10 -6.11 -18.82
C PHE A 103 -16.30 -6.12 -19.79
N ALA A 104 -16.77 -4.95 -20.24
CA ALA A 104 -17.80 -4.87 -21.27
C ALA A 104 -17.30 -5.41 -22.62
N ALA A 105 -16.05 -5.15 -22.98
CA ALA A 105 -15.42 -5.70 -24.18
C ALA A 105 -15.21 -7.22 -24.05
N LEU A 106 -14.80 -7.71 -22.88
CA LEU A 106 -14.62 -9.13 -22.61
C LEU A 106 -15.94 -9.93 -22.77
N LYS A 107 -17.07 -9.36 -22.32
CA LYS A 107 -18.41 -9.96 -22.55
C LYS A 107 -18.76 -10.09 -24.04
N LYS A 108 -18.12 -9.30 -24.89
CA LYS A 108 -18.26 -9.37 -26.36
C LYS A 108 -17.16 -10.23 -27.02
N ASN A 109 -16.48 -11.08 -26.24
CA ASN A 109 -15.36 -11.93 -26.67
C ASN A 109 -14.13 -11.16 -27.21
N VAL A 110 -13.96 -9.89 -26.83
CA VAL A 110 -12.74 -9.12 -27.12
C VAL A 110 -11.70 -9.46 -26.08
N LYS A 111 -10.52 -9.91 -26.48
CA LYS A 111 -9.42 -10.27 -25.58
C LYS A 111 -8.85 -9.02 -24.89
N ILE A 112 -8.46 -9.17 -23.63
CA ILE A 112 -7.76 -8.12 -22.87
C ILE A 112 -6.39 -7.90 -23.51
N THR A 113 -6.09 -6.65 -23.86
CA THR A 113 -4.79 -6.26 -24.40
C THR A 113 -3.79 -6.04 -23.27
N LYS A 114 -2.50 -6.03 -23.59
CA LYS A 114 -1.42 -5.84 -22.62
C LYS A 114 -1.59 -4.54 -21.81
N GLU A 115 -2.01 -3.47 -22.48
CA GLU A 115 -2.22 -2.14 -21.87
C GLU A 115 -3.41 -2.13 -20.90
N ASN A 116 -4.36 -3.04 -21.09
CA ASN A 116 -5.58 -3.13 -20.30
C ASN A 116 -5.49 -4.15 -19.13
N ILE A 117 -4.41 -4.95 -19.08
CA ILE A 117 -4.22 -5.90 -17.98
C ILE A 117 -4.26 -5.20 -16.60
N PRO A 118 -3.57 -4.09 -16.35
CA PRO A 118 -3.63 -3.42 -15.05
C PRO A 118 -5.06 -3.05 -14.65
N ALA A 119 -5.84 -2.45 -15.55
CA ALA A 119 -7.22 -2.07 -15.27
C ALA A 119 -8.12 -3.28 -14.99
N ALA A 120 -7.89 -4.41 -15.69
CA ALA A 120 -8.67 -5.64 -15.52
C ALA A 120 -8.36 -6.38 -14.22
N THR A 121 -7.11 -6.38 -13.78
CA THR A 121 -6.63 -7.23 -12.68
C THR A 121 -6.43 -6.48 -11.37
N GLN A 122 -6.42 -5.15 -11.40
CA GLN A 122 -6.15 -4.39 -10.22
C GLN A 122 -7.30 -4.45 -9.22
N LEU A 123 -7.00 -5.04 -8.08
CA LEU A 123 -7.83 -5.07 -6.90
C LEU A 123 -6.93 -4.74 -5.71
N PHE A 124 -7.31 -3.75 -4.91
CA PHE A 124 -6.65 -3.52 -3.65
C PHE A 124 -7.31 -4.40 -2.58
N THR A 125 -6.57 -5.39 -2.11
CA THR A 125 -7.08 -6.35 -1.12
C THR A 125 -7.38 -5.64 0.20
N PRO A 126 -8.61 -5.73 0.74
CA PRO A 126 -8.94 -5.13 2.02
C PRO A 126 -8.03 -5.62 3.15
N ASP A 127 -7.68 -4.75 4.08
CA ASP A 127 -6.75 -5.04 5.17
C ASP A 127 -7.16 -6.25 6.01
N TRP A 128 -8.44 -6.37 6.32
CA TRP A 128 -8.94 -7.51 7.09
C TRP A 128 -8.70 -8.86 6.40
N VAL A 129 -8.74 -8.89 5.05
CA VAL A 129 -8.43 -10.10 4.27
C VAL A 129 -6.94 -10.40 4.37
N VAL A 130 -6.09 -9.38 4.22
CA VAL A 130 -4.63 -9.51 4.33
C VAL A 130 -4.27 -10.06 5.71
N ARG A 131 -4.81 -9.46 6.77
CA ARG A 131 -4.58 -9.91 8.15
C ARG A 131 -5.06 -11.34 8.37
N TYR A 132 -6.30 -11.63 7.96
CA TYR A 132 -6.84 -12.98 8.06
C TYR A 132 -5.95 -14.02 7.37
N MET A 133 -5.50 -13.73 6.15
CA MET A 133 -4.62 -14.64 5.40
C MET A 133 -3.29 -14.85 6.10
N VAL A 134 -2.62 -13.79 6.51
CA VAL A 134 -1.26 -13.84 7.07
C VAL A 134 -1.27 -14.40 8.49
N GLU A 135 -2.19 -13.96 9.34
CA GLU A 135 -2.31 -14.44 10.73
C GLU A 135 -2.61 -15.94 10.79
N ASN A 136 -3.40 -16.47 9.84
CA ASN A 136 -3.77 -17.89 9.79
C ASN A 136 -2.88 -18.76 8.88
N SER A 137 -1.84 -18.20 8.28
CA SER A 137 -0.83 -18.97 7.54
C SER A 137 0.54 -18.81 8.18
N LEU A 138 1.25 -17.74 7.89
CA LEU A 138 2.57 -17.45 8.44
C LEU A 138 2.54 -17.31 9.98
N GLY A 139 1.58 -16.53 10.49
CA GLY A 139 1.38 -16.35 11.93
C GLY A 139 1.12 -17.67 12.64
N ARG A 140 0.23 -18.50 12.08
CA ARG A 140 -0.07 -19.83 12.61
C ARG A 140 1.18 -20.73 12.64
N LEU A 141 1.91 -20.82 11.53
CA LEU A 141 3.14 -21.59 11.46
C LEU A 141 4.12 -21.18 12.56
N TRP A 142 4.26 -19.87 12.76
CA TRP A 142 5.19 -19.35 13.76
C TRP A 142 4.75 -19.69 15.20
N VAL A 143 3.50 -19.38 15.59
CA VAL A 143 3.04 -19.61 16.98
C VAL A 143 2.81 -21.07 17.32
N GLU A 144 2.60 -21.93 16.33
CA GLU A 144 2.53 -23.39 16.55
C GLU A 144 3.91 -23.97 16.87
N GLY A 145 4.99 -23.42 16.35
CA GLY A 145 6.36 -23.78 16.71
C GLY A 145 6.88 -23.02 17.94
N HIS A 146 6.48 -21.77 18.09
CA HIS A 146 6.97 -20.81 19.09
C HIS A 146 5.77 -20.17 19.82
N PRO A 147 5.12 -20.87 20.75
CA PRO A 147 3.93 -20.36 21.43
C PRO A 147 4.17 -19.00 22.09
N ASN A 148 3.36 -18.00 21.71
CA ASN A 148 3.44 -16.63 22.21
C ASN A 148 2.03 -16.02 22.26
N ASP A 149 1.41 -16.04 23.45
CA ASP A 149 0.06 -15.52 23.64
C ASP A 149 -0.03 -14.00 23.53
N GLU A 150 1.03 -13.29 23.86
CA GLU A 150 1.10 -11.83 23.70
C GLU A 150 1.06 -11.43 22.23
N LEU A 151 1.80 -12.13 21.38
CA LEU A 151 1.79 -11.94 19.94
C LEU A 151 0.40 -12.25 19.36
N LYS A 152 -0.19 -13.37 19.74
CA LYS A 152 -1.54 -13.77 19.30
C LYS A 152 -2.62 -12.78 19.72
N ALA A 153 -2.52 -12.20 20.91
CA ALA A 153 -3.47 -11.20 21.39
C ALA A 153 -3.51 -9.93 20.52
N GLY A 154 -2.43 -9.63 19.79
CA GLY A 154 -2.37 -8.55 18.81
C GLY A 154 -3.06 -8.86 17.47
N TRP A 155 -3.40 -10.10 17.19
CA TRP A 155 -3.99 -10.55 15.91
C TRP A 155 -5.51 -10.66 15.99
N LYS A 156 -6.16 -9.73 15.30
CA LYS A 156 -7.62 -9.63 15.35
C LYS A 156 -8.34 -10.75 14.61
N TYR A 157 -7.72 -11.33 13.60
CA TYR A 157 -8.35 -12.29 12.69
C TYR A 157 -7.75 -13.69 12.79
N TYR A 158 -6.89 -13.93 13.79
CA TYR A 158 -6.37 -15.25 14.08
C TYR A 158 -7.49 -16.17 14.58
N LEU A 159 -7.57 -17.35 14.01
CA LEU A 159 -8.56 -18.37 14.42
C LEU A 159 -7.93 -19.35 15.40
N ASP A 160 -8.63 -19.61 16.50
CA ASP A 160 -8.25 -20.69 17.38
C ASP A 160 -8.36 -22.05 16.68
N GLU A 161 -7.61 -23.00 17.19
CA GLU A 161 -7.62 -24.36 16.67
C GLU A 161 -8.95 -25.05 17.00
N ALA A 162 -9.55 -25.72 16.02
CA ALA A 162 -10.68 -26.61 16.24
C ALA A 162 -10.20 -27.97 16.72
N GLU A 163 -11.07 -28.67 17.46
CA GLU A 163 -10.83 -30.07 17.85
C GLU A 163 -10.61 -30.93 16.61
N GLN A 164 -9.59 -31.79 16.68
CA GLN A 164 -9.19 -32.64 15.56
C GLN A 164 -9.40 -34.13 15.95
N GLU A 165 -9.55 -35.00 14.98
CA GLU A 165 -9.46 -36.44 15.16
C GLU A 165 -8.08 -36.82 15.67
N ALA A 166 -7.98 -37.88 16.46
CA ALA A 166 -6.77 -38.26 17.17
C ALA A 166 -5.57 -38.58 16.25
N ASP A 167 -5.82 -39.13 15.09
CA ASP A 167 -4.79 -39.41 14.07
C ASP A 167 -4.31 -38.13 13.38
N VAL A 168 -5.19 -37.17 13.13
CA VAL A 168 -4.86 -35.83 12.58
C VAL A 168 -4.08 -35.08 13.66
N GLN A 169 -4.50 -35.09 14.90
CA GLN A 169 -3.77 -34.42 15.98
C GLN A 169 -2.35 -34.95 16.12
N ALA A 170 -2.15 -36.27 16.06
CA ALA A 170 -0.83 -36.86 16.11
C ALA A 170 0.10 -36.47 14.92
N GLN A 171 -0.49 -36.18 13.76
CA GLN A 171 0.26 -35.64 12.62
C GLN A 171 0.62 -34.17 12.81
N LEU A 172 -0.30 -33.36 13.30
CA LEU A 172 -0.07 -31.96 13.62
C LEU A 172 1.02 -31.80 14.68
N ASP A 173 1.00 -32.63 15.72
CA ASP A 173 2.02 -32.59 16.77
C ASP A 173 3.43 -32.86 16.21
N LYS A 174 3.58 -33.77 15.23
CA LYS A 174 4.86 -34.00 14.57
C LYS A 174 5.30 -32.80 13.74
N ILE A 175 4.37 -32.19 13.00
CA ILE A 175 4.67 -30.99 12.20
C ILE A 175 5.10 -29.83 13.12
N ARG A 176 4.44 -29.68 14.27
CA ARG A 176 4.78 -28.65 15.26
C ARG A 176 6.18 -28.84 15.86
N GLU A 177 6.63 -30.08 16.04
CA GLU A 177 8.01 -30.33 16.46
C GLU A 177 9.02 -29.83 15.41
N GLU A 178 8.71 -29.97 14.12
CA GLU A 178 9.54 -29.40 13.05
C GLU A 178 9.52 -27.88 13.09
N TYR A 179 8.36 -27.27 13.32
CA TYR A 179 8.21 -25.80 13.40
C TYR A 179 9.02 -25.16 14.53
N LYS A 180 9.28 -25.89 15.64
CA LYS A 180 10.12 -25.38 16.74
C LYS A 180 11.56 -25.11 16.33
N THR A 181 12.02 -25.70 15.24
CA THR A 181 13.39 -25.54 14.75
C THR A 181 13.55 -24.44 13.72
N ILE A 182 12.43 -23.92 13.20
CA ILE A 182 12.42 -22.88 12.15
C ILE A 182 12.78 -21.53 12.77
N LYS A 183 13.67 -20.80 12.09
CA LYS A 183 13.97 -19.41 12.41
C LYS A 183 13.31 -18.46 11.43
N PRO A 184 13.04 -17.20 11.79
CA PRO A 184 12.42 -16.23 10.88
C PRO A 184 13.14 -16.13 9.52
N GLU A 185 14.47 -16.13 9.53
CA GLU A 185 15.29 -16.05 8.32
C GLU A 185 15.21 -17.28 7.40
N ASP A 186 14.72 -18.42 7.89
CA ASP A 186 14.56 -19.65 7.11
C ASP A 186 13.20 -19.67 6.37
N ILE A 187 12.25 -18.83 6.78
CA ILE A 187 10.91 -18.80 6.23
C ILE A 187 10.93 -18.13 4.87
N LYS A 188 10.47 -18.84 3.86
CA LYS A 188 10.36 -18.35 2.49
C LYS A 188 8.91 -18.09 2.14
N CYS A 189 8.56 -16.81 1.95
CA CYS A 189 7.23 -16.38 1.55
C CYS A 189 7.23 -16.03 0.06
N ILE A 190 6.15 -16.40 -0.62
CA ILE A 190 5.89 -16.00 -2.01
C ILE A 190 4.44 -15.58 -2.14
N ASP A 191 4.23 -14.44 -2.77
CA ASP A 191 2.92 -14.00 -3.22
C ASP A 191 2.92 -13.94 -4.75
N PRO A 192 2.28 -14.89 -5.44
CA PRO A 192 2.25 -14.94 -6.91
C PRO A 192 1.39 -13.83 -7.52
N CYS A 193 0.58 -13.14 -6.71
CA CYS A 193 -0.29 -12.03 -7.11
C CYS A 193 0.07 -10.74 -6.39
N CYS A 194 1.34 -10.52 -6.12
CA CYS A 194 1.90 -9.50 -5.24
C CYS A 194 1.30 -8.09 -5.39
N GLY A 195 1.00 -7.66 -6.62
CA GLY A 195 0.49 -6.29 -6.85
C GLY A 195 1.43 -5.25 -6.25
N SER A 196 0.91 -4.44 -5.33
CA SER A 196 1.68 -3.43 -4.58
C SER A 196 2.49 -3.99 -3.40
N GLY A 197 2.40 -5.29 -3.13
CA GLY A 197 3.12 -5.92 -2.02
C GLY A 197 2.43 -5.84 -0.65
N HIS A 198 1.15 -5.49 -0.61
CA HIS A 198 0.41 -5.28 0.64
C HIS A 198 0.43 -6.52 1.55
N ILE A 199 0.24 -7.72 0.99
CA ILE A 199 0.31 -8.99 1.74
C ILE A 199 1.73 -9.24 2.25
N LEU A 200 2.74 -9.06 1.40
CA LEU A 200 4.14 -9.27 1.77
C LEU A 200 4.62 -8.27 2.83
N ALA A 201 4.14 -7.01 2.77
CA ALA A 201 4.45 -6.02 3.79
C ALA A 201 3.92 -6.47 5.17
N TYR A 202 2.67 -6.92 5.24
CA TYR A 202 2.11 -7.41 6.49
C TYR A 202 2.75 -8.74 6.95
N MET A 203 3.19 -9.62 6.02
CA MET A 203 3.99 -10.79 6.39
C MET A 203 5.29 -10.40 7.09
N PHE A 204 5.92 -9.32 6.63
CA PHE A 204 7.14 -8.80 7.26
C PHE A 204 6.85 -8.22 8.66
N ASP A 205 5.70 -7.57 8.85
CA ASP A 205 5.30 -7.03 10.16
C ASP A 205 4.98 -8.13 11.19
N VAL A 206 4.57 -9.32 10.74
CA VAL A 206 4.23 -10.46 11.60
C VAL A 206 5.48 -11.24 12.05
N LEU A 207 6.55 -11.24 11.26
CA LEU A 207 7.84 -11.88 11.57
C LEU A 207 8.77 -11.00 12.40
#